data_ed93a48902e008e9ae93088bd9e397b9
#
_entry.id   ed93a48902e008e9ae93088bd9e397b9
#
_cell.length_a   1.000
_cell.length_b   1.000
_cell.length_c   1.000
_cell.angle_alpha   90.00
_cell.angle_beta   90.00
_cell.angle_gamma   90.00
#
_symmetry.space_group_name_H-M   'P 1'
#
loop_
_entity.id
_entity.type
_entity.pdbx_description
1 polymer ?
#
loop_
_entity_poly.entity_id
_entity_poly.type
_entity_poly.pdbx_seq_one_letter_code
_entity_poly.pdbx_strand_id
1 'polypeptide(L)'
;MSAPIPLHQPQSQQSASQQSASQAQPHPAQPHPAQGRPASPPQPSSPHAPHAAAPQPSAPPVPQQRTAQPSRQHRSDVVIVGAGVAGLTAARHLIAAGVSVTVLEAADRIGGRMATFDHHGFRLDHGAHLLNTSFPDLGDTLDLPRLELRALAPDVLVHRRGREYQVGAPSGPRPALTIGRAPIGSPWDRARLGAALARLAATPTAKLLARPELTSARALAERGIPARTLDGFVRPLLVALLGDPALGTSSRVADLALRGYARGRLCLPANGVSAVPLQLAESLPAGTVRLGVSVRSVSADGVDTERHGRFGCRAMVVATDARRAGELLPGLHQPDYHPVTTYYHAAGESPRPEPQLLLDADSRSPLSHALVLSEVDPSYAPGGAALIASTVLGRRDFGPDGPRALEPLVRRRLGQLYGVDSGGWEFLTVRHLPDALPAMPPPHHFRRPVRVLRGLYVCGDHRETSSAQGALASGHRAATAVLQDLGVIRASAAPELAA
;
A
#
# COMPACT_ATOMS: atom_id res chain seq x y z
N MET A 1 0.64 71.20 -4.88
CA MET A 1 -0.21 71.80 -3.82
C MET A 1 -1.15 70.72 -3.33
N SER A 2 -1.23 70.56 -2.05
CA SER A 2 -2.10 69.73 -1.23
C SER A 2 -1.41 68.56 -0.57
N ALA A 3 -1.44 68.65 0.74
CA ALA A 3 -0.65 67.98 1.76
C ALA A 3 -1.09 66.55 2.10
N PRO A 4 -0.27 65.78 2.85
CA PRO A 4 -0.55 64.41 3.24
C PRO A 4 -1.35 64.33 4.54
N ILE A 5 -2.10 63.27 4.70
CA ILE A 5 -2.90 62.89 5.88
C ILE A 5 -2.15 61.83 6.69
N PRO A 6 -2.17 61.83 8.02
CA PRO A 6 -1.23 61.11 8.88
C PRO A 6 -1.66 59.69 9.26
N LEU A 7 -0.63 58.87 9.53
CA LEU A 7 -0.67 57.51 10.11
C LEU A 7 -1.21 57.55 11.56
N HIS A 8 -2.17 56.67 11.85
CA HIS A 8 -2.54 56.26 13.20
C HIS A 8 -1.91 54.92 13.54
N GLN A 9 -1.09 54.89 14.54
CA GLN A 9 -0.70 53.66 15.30
C GLN A 9 -1.76 53.39 16.38
N PRO A 10 -2.07 52.15 16.71
CA PRO A 10 -2.67 51.83 17.98
C PRO A 10 -1.64 51.31 18.98
N GLN A 11 -1.80 51.81 20.19
CA GLN A 11 -1.02 51.59 21.36
C GLN A 11 -1.18 50.17 21.92
N SER A 12 -0.07 49.68 22.44
CA SER A 12 0.04 48.58 23.40
C SER A 12 -0.69 48.84 24.71
N GLN A 13 -1.50 47.88 25.17
CA GLN A 13 -1.86 47.78 26.57
C GLN A 13 -1.40 46.43 27.14
N GLN A 14 -0.46 46.52 28.05
CA GLN A 14 -0.10 45.51 29.07
C GLN A 14 -1.15 45.55 30.17
N SER A 15 -1.55 44.38 30.64
CA SER A 15 -2.09 44.17 32.02
C SER A 15 -1.82 42.72 32.41
N ALA A 16 -0.87 42.54 33.17
CA ALA A 16 -0.70 42.17 34.58
C ALA A 16 -1.42 40.91 35.02
N SER A 17 -0.57 39.94 35.34
CA SER A 17 -0.67 38.75 36.16
C SER A 17 -1.58 38.86 37.38
N GLN A 18 -2.35 37.81 37.68
CA GLN A 18 -2.59 37.35 39.04
C GLN A 18 -2.54 35.83 39.12
N GLN A 19 -1.60 35.37 39.92
CA GLN A 19 -1.48 34.04 40.47
C GLN A 19 -2.58 33.81 41.50
N SER A 20 -3.21 32.65 41.47
CA SER A 20 -3.84 32.08 42.68
C SER A 20 -3.46 30.61 42.76
N ALA A 21 -2.59 30.38 43.73
CA ALA A 21 -2.28 29.07 44.29
C ALA A 21 -3.49 28.53 45.04
N SER A 22 -3.88 27.31 44.78
CA SER A 22 -4.78 26.54 45.64
C SER A 22 -4.08 25.27 46.09
N GLN A 23 -3.99 25.19 47.41
CA GLN A 23 -3.32 24.20 48.24
C GLN A 23 -4.00 22.83 48.09
N ALA A 24 -3.19 21.81 47.94
CA ALA A 24 -3.58 20.42 48.12
C ALA A 24 -3.58 20.08 49.62
N GLN A 25 -4.68 19.61 50.14
CA GLN A 25 -4.76 18.96 51.47
C GLN A 25 -4.69 17.42 51.27
N PRO A 26 -4.01 16.72 52.22
CA PRO A 26 -3.91 15.25 52.13
C PRO A 26 -5.08 14.57 52.85
N HIS A 27 -5.62 13.53 52.24
CA HIS A 27 -6.57 12.61 52.90
C HIS A 27 -5.83 11.61 53.79
N PRO A 28 -6.44 11.23 54.93
CA PRO A 28 -5.83 10.33 55.93
C PRO A 28 -5.97 8.85 55.51
N ALA A 29 -4.93 8.12 55.85
CA ALA A 29 -4.84 6.67 55.75
C ALA A 29 -5.80 5.96 56.71
N GLN A 30 -6.47 4.92 56.27
CA GLN A 30 -7.16 3.96 57.13
C GLN A 30 -6.33 2.68 57.28
N PRO A 31 -6.39 2.01 58.48
CA PRO A 31 -5.45 0.99 58.87
C PRO A 31 -5.85 -0.43 58.40
N HIS A 32 -4.83 -1.21 58.07
CA HIS A 32 -4.94 -2.65 57.95
C HIS A 32 -5.09 -3.33 59.30
N PRO A 33 -5.91 -4.40 59.41
CA PRO A 33 -5.79 -5.33 60.53
C PRO A 33 -4.77 -6.42 60.19
N ALA A 34 -3.87 -6.64 61.12
CA ALA A 34 -2.88 -7.70 61.13
C ALA A 34 -3.50 -9.01 61.63
N GLN A 35 -2.72 -10.08 61.46
CA GLN A 35 -2.75 -11.38 62.13
C GLN A 35 -3.48 -12.50 61.35
N GLY A 36 -2.92 -13.69 61.17
CA GLY A 36 -2.19 -14.47 62.11
C GLY A 36 -1.47 -15.64 61.45
N ARG A 37 -0.29 -15.91 61.93
CA ARG A 37 0.39 -17.18 61.72
C ARG A 37 -0.24 -18.30 62.57
N PRO A 38 -0.35 -19.52 62.06
CA PRO A 38 -0.37 -20.68 62.92
C PRO A 38 0.92 -21.50 62.85
N ALA A 39 1.14 -22.11 63.98
CA ALA A 39 2.32 -22.83 64.44
C ALA A 39 2.63 -24.13 63.70
N SER A 40 3.88 -24.52 63.81
CA SER A 40 4.42 -25.82 63.42
C SER A 40 3.97 -26.90 64.42
N PRO A 41 3.67 -28.15 63.96
CA PRO A 41 3.53 -29.28 64.85
C PRO A 41 4.85 -30.05 65.01
N PRO A 42 4.97 -30.86 66.09
CA PRO A 42 6.22 -31.41 66.60
C PRO A 42 6.64 -32.73 65.93
N GLN A 43 7.92 -32.98 65.97
CA GLN A 43 8.54 -34.31 65.61
C GLN A 43 8.27 -35.35 66.69
N PRO A 44 8.15 -36.62 66.28
CA PRO A 44 8.47 -37.70 67.18
C PRO A 44 9.65 -38.56 66.76
N SER A 45 10.39 -38.90 67.72
CA SER A 45 11.49 -39.80 67.98
C SER A 45 11.43 -41.18 67.26
N SER A 46 12.64 -41.62 66.79
CA SER A 46 13.02 -42.99 66.48
C SER A 46 13.12 -43.83 67.76
N PRO A 47 13.26 -45.20 67.80
CA PRO A 47 13.90 -46.08 66.83
C PRO A 47 13.23 -47.48 66.68
N HIS A 48 13.57 -48.27 65.68
CA HIS A 48 13.92 -49.71 65.71
C HIS A 48 14.32 -50.25 64.32
N ALA A 49 15.41 -50.94 64.27
CA ALA A 49 15.93 -51.73 63.14
C ALA A 49 15.52 -53.23 63.36
N PRO A 50 15.89 -54.14 62.46
CA PRO A 50 15.77 -54.25 61.02
C PRO A 50 14.95 -55.49 60.59
N HIS A 51 14.31 -55.47 59.48
CA HIS A 51 13.80 -56.69 58.83
C HIS A 51 14.24 -56.79 57.37
N ALA A 52 14.59 -58.00 56.98
CA ALA A 52 15.21 -58.42 55.75
C ALA A 52 14.52 -57.92 54.43
N ALA A 53 15.35 -57.59 53.47
CA ALA A 53 14.95 -57.19 52.12
C ALA A 53 14.35 -58.33 51.31
N ALA A 54 13.18 -58.09 50.76
CA ALA A 54 12.62 -58.83 49.61
C ALA A 54 13.04 -58.13 48.29
N PRO A 55 13.27 -58.84 47.17
CA PRO A 55 13.75 -58.24 45.94
C PRO A 55 12.67 -57.34 45.30
N GLN A 56 13.05 -56.15 44.99
CA GLN A 56 12.22 -55.21 44.28
C GLN A 56 12.08 -55.58 42.80
N PRO A 57 10.92 -55.49 42.17
CA PRO A 57 10.78 -55.69 40.73
C PRO A 57 11.47 -54.54 39.99
N SER A 58 12.26 -54.90 38.99
CA SER A 58 12.95 -53.95 38.09
C SER A 58 11.96 -53.01 37.44
N ALA A 59 12.24 -51.69 37.53
CA ALA A 59 11.49 -50.62 36.89
C ALA A 59 11.44 -50.84 35.36
N PRO A 60 10.30 -50.55 34.71
CA PRO A 60 10.22 -50.62 33.25
C PRO A 60 11.19 -49.61 32.60
N PRO A 61 11.78 -49.94 31.44
CA PRO A 61 12.71 -49.05 30.77
C PRO A 61 12.05 -47.73 30.44
N VAL A 62 12.71 -46.64 30.85
CA VAL A 62 12.31 -45.25 30.46
C VAL A 62 12.26 -45.20 28.94
N PRO A 63 11.16 -44.75 28.33
CA PRO A 63 11.12 -44.59 26.88
C PRO A 63 12.22 -43.65 26.47
N GLN A 64 13.19 -44.13 25.72
CA GLN A 64 14.20 -43.30 25.07
C GLN A 64 13.42 -42.30 24.22
N GLN A 65 13.55 -41.01 24.57
CA GLN A 65 13.04 -39.93 23.72
C GLN A 65 13.65 -40.17 22.33
N ARG A 66 12.76 -40.54 21.39
CA ARG A 66 13.13 -40.58 19.97
C ARG A 66 13.70 -39.22 19.65
N THR A 67 15.01 -39.14 19.50
CA THR A 67 15.68 -37.99 18.88
C THR A 67 14.92 -37.67 17.62
N ALA A 68 14.28 -36.51 17.58
CA ALA A 68 13.59 -36.02 16.42
C ALA A 68 14.53 -36.16 15.22
N GLN A 69 14.14 -37.00 14.27
CA GLN A 69 14.86 -37.09 13.00
C GLN A 69 15.07 -35.67 12.50
N PRO A 70 16.30 -35.30 12.04
CA PRO A 70 16.50 -33.98 11.47
C PRO A 70 15.48 -33.78 10.36
N SER A 71 14.58 -32.83 10.54
CA SER A 71 13.56 -32.43 9.59
C SER A 71 14.20 -32.36 8.21
N ARG A 72 13.60 -33.01 7.20
CA ARG A 72 14.03 -32.91 5.80
C ARG A 72 14.30 -31.45 5.51
N GLN A 73 15.58 -31.09 5.38
CA GLN A 73 15.98 -29.75 5.02
C GLN A 73 15.39 -29.47 3.63
N HIS A 74 14.36 -28.62 3.60
CA HIS A 74 13.82 -28.13 2.34
C HIS A 74 14.94 -27.30 1.68
N ARG A 75 15.42 -27.75 0.52
CA ARG A 75 16.49 -27.05 -0.19
C ARG A 75 16.02 -26.71 -1.59
N SER A 76 16.09 -25.43 -1.93
CA SER A 76 15.88 -24.88 -3.27
C SER A 76 17.10 -24.04 -3.66
N ASP A 77 17.32 -23.80 -4.95
CA ASP A 77 18.36 -22.86 -5.34
C ASP A 77 18.07 -21.46 -4.79
N VAL A 78 16.78 -21.03 -4.84
CA VAL A 78 16.37 -19.73 -4.37
C VAL A 78 15.16 -19.86 -3.44
N VAL A 79 15.21 -19.15 -2.31
CA VAL A 79 14.06 -18.92 -1.44
C VAL A 79 13.63 -17.47 -1.58
N ILE A 80 12.34 -17.24 -1.78
CA ILE A 80 11.71 -15.91 -1.84
C ILE A 80 10.81 -15.75 -0.63
N VAL A 81 10.94 -14.64 0.08
CA VAL A 81 10.13 -14.31 1.26
C VAL A 81 9.09 -13.26 0.87
N GLY A 82 7.82 -13.68 0.81
CA GLY A 82 6.67 -12.88 0.41
C GLY A 82 6.12 -13.26 -0.96
N ALA A 83 4.82 -13.61 -1.00
CA ALA A 83 4.07 -13.92 -2.22
C ALA A 83 3.21 -12.74 -2.72
N GLY A 84 3.73 -11.52 -2.58
CA GLY A 84 3.20 -10.33 -3.25
C GLY A 84 3.62 -10.30 -4.73
N VAL A 85 3.14 -9.32 -5.48
CA VAL A 85 3.42 -9.16 -6.92
C VAL A 85 4.92 -9.20 -7.21
N ALA A 86 5.76 -8.53 -6.44
CA ALA A 86 7.20 -8.51 -6.66
C ALA A 86 7.85 -9.90 -6.48
N GLY A 87 7.48 -10.62 -5.42
CA GLY A 87 7.99 -11.97 -5.13
C GLY A 87 7.55 -12.99 -6.16
N LEU A 88 6.28 -12.96 -6.56
CA LEU A 88 5.73 -13.85 -7.60
C LEU A 88 6.36 -13.56 -8.97
N THR A 89 6.59 -12.28 -9.30
CA THR A 89 7.31 -11.91 -10.53
C THR A 89 8.74 -12.45 -10.52
N ALA A 90 9.46 -12.31 -9.40
CA ALA A 90 10.80 -12.86 -9.28
C ALA A 90 10.80 -14.38 -9.40
N ALA A 91 9.85 -15.07 -8.74
CA ALA A 91 9.70 -16.53 -8.83
C ALA A 91 9.50 -17.00 -10.27
N ARG A 92 8.57 -16.36 -11.00
CA ARG A 92 8.28 -16.67 -12.39
C ARG A 92 9.53 -16.56 -13.29
N HIS A 93 10.27 -15.46 -13.17
CA HIS A 93 11.49 -15.24 -13.97
C HIS A 93 12.59 -16.26 -13.64
N LEU A 94 12.80 -16.58 -12.37
CA LEU A 94 13.78 -17.57 -11.94
C LEU A 94 13.44 -18.96 -12.44
N ILE A 95 12.19 -19.38 -12.31
CA ILE A 95 11.71 -20.70 -12.75
C ILE A 95 11.78 -20.81 -14.28
N ALA A 96 11.41 -19.77 -15.00
CA ALA A 96 11.54 -19.72 -16.46
C ALA A 96 13.00 -19.90 -16.94
N ALA A 97 13.99 -19.53 -16.10
CA ALA A 97 15.41 -19.74 -16.34
C ALA A 97 15.93 -21.09 -15.80
N GLY A 98 15.06 -22.00 -15.35
CA GLY A 98 15.42 -23.33 -14.87
C GLY A 98 15.93 -23.40 -13.43
N VAL A 99 15.74 -22.34 -12.64
CA VAL A 99 16.17 -22.29 -11.24
C VAL A 99 15.05 -22.80 -10.32
N SER A 100 15.39 -23.66 -9.37
CA SER A 100 14.42 -24.16 -8.39
C SER A 100 14.11 -23.10 -7.34
N VAL A 101 12.81 -22.82 -7.12
CA VAL A 101 12.34 -21.74 -6.23
C VAL A 101 11.35 -22.27 -5.20
N THR A 102 11.47 -21.76 -3.99
CA THR A 102 10.41 -21.84 -2.96
C THR A 102 10.03 -20.43 -2.53
N VAL A 103 8.73 -20.12 -2.57
CA VAL A 103 8.16 -18.85 -2.09
C VAL A 103 7.49 -19.11 -0.73
N LEU A 104 7.87 -18.34 0.29
CA LEU A 104 7.31 -18.43 1.64
C LEU A 104 6.43 -17.21 1.90
N GLU A 105 5.16 -17.44 2.23
CA GLU A 105 4.18 -16.40 2.52
C GLU A 105 3.60 -16.59 3.92
N ALA A 106 3.63 -15.54 4.72
CA ALA A 106 3.14 -15.59 6.09
C ALA A 106 1.60 -15.68 6.19
N ALA A 107 0.90 -15.06 5.23
CA ALA A 107 -0.56 -15.10 5.18
C ALA A 107 -1.10 -16.45 4.65
N ASP A 108 -2.40 -16.63 4.80
CA ASP A 108 -3.16 -17.77 4.25
C ASP A 108 -3.46 -17.62 2.75
N ARG A 109 -3.00 -16.53 2.14
CA ARG A 109 -3.25 -16.19 0.73
C ARG A 109 -2.08 -15.45 0.11
N ILE A 110 -2.03 -15.44 -1.24
CA ILE A 110 -1.09 -14.66 -2.03
C ILE A 110 -1.60 -13.24 -2.30
N GLY A 111 -0.75 -12.38 -2.85
CA GLY A 111 -1.10 -11.08 -3.40
C GLY A 111 -0.71 -9.89 -2.51
N GLY A 112 -0.57 -10.08 -1.21
CA GLY A 112 -0.22 -9.01 -0.28
C GLY A 112 -1.22 -7.85 -0.35
N ARG A 113 -0.75 -6.65 -0.74
CA ARG A 113 -1.61 -5.46 -0.91
C ARG A 113 -2.57 -5.55 -2.10
N MET A 114 -2.29 -6.39 -3.09
CA MET A 114 -3.19 -6.67 -4.24
C MET A 114 -4.04 -7.93 -4.00
N ALA A 115 -4.64 -8.05 -2.84
CA ALA A 115 -5.58 -9.10 -2.50
C ALA A 115 -7.03 -8.60 -2.62
N THR A 116 -7.94 -9.47 -3.05
CA THR A 116 -9.39 -9.26 -3.08
C THR A 116 -10.05 -10.25 -2.14
N PHE A 117 -11.07 -9.84 -1.40
CA PHE A 117 -11.83 -10.64 -0.45
C PHE A 117 -13.27 -10.74 -0.89
N ASP A 118 -13.89 -11.87 -0.65
CA ASP A 118 -15.35 -11.98 -0.68
C ASP A 118 -15.93 -11.48 0.65
N HIS A 119 -17.01 -10.70 0.56
CA HIS A 119 -17.76 -10.21 1.71
C HIS A 119 -19.23 -10.16 1.35
N HIS A 120 -20.01 -11.16 1.75
CA HIS A 120 -21.44 -11.31 1.42
C HIS A 120 -21.73 -11.22 -0.09
N GLY A 121 -20.85 -11.84 -0.90
CA GLY A 121 -20.97 -11.82 -2.35
C GLY A 121 -20.38 -10.57 -3.03
N PHE A 122 -19.97 -9.55 -2.28
CA PHE A 122 -19.20 -8.42 -2.80
C PHE A 122 -17.70 -8.75 -2.84
N ARG A 123 -17.02 -8.36 -3.90
CA ARG A 123 -15.56 -8.43 -3.99
C ARG A 123 -14.95 -7.12 -3.52
N LEU A 124 -14.16 -7.18 -2.47
CA LEU A 124 -13.54 -6.01 -1.85
C LEU A 124 -12.02 -6.12 -1.98
N ASP A 125 -11.41 -5.18 -2.66
CA ASP A 125 -9.96 -5.11 -2.77
C ASP A 125 -9.33 -4.66 -1.44
N HIS A 126 -8.16 -5.20 -1.10
CA HIS A 126 -7.49 -4.83 0.14
C HIS A 126 -7.02 -3.36 0.14
N GLY A 127 -6.73 -2.82 -1.04
CA GLY A 127 -6.38 -1.41 -1.26
C GLY A 127 -6.96 -0.89 -2.56
N ALA A 128 -6.99 0.44 -2.70
CA ALA A 128 -7.45 1.10 -3.92
C ALA A 128 -6.32 1.08 -4.98
N HIS A 129 -6.24 0.00 -5.75
CA HIS A 129 -5.20 -0.18 -6.77
C HIS A 129 -5.78 -0.04 -8.17
N LEU A 130 -5.49 1.06 -8.84
CA LEU A 130 -5.74 1.19 -10.28
C LEU A 130 -4.48 0.83 -11.06
N LEU A 131 -4.63 -0.02 -12.06
CA LEU A 131 -3.60 -0.29 -13.05
C LEU A 131 -3.65 0.77 -14.14
N ASN A 132 -2.56 0.88 -14.90
CA ASN A 132 -2.52 1.74 -16.08
C ASN A 132 -1.99 0.96 -17.28
N THR A 133 -2.72 0.97 -18.38
CA THR A 133 -2.35 0.23 -19.60
C THR A 133 -1.02 0.68 -20.22
N SER A 134 -0.47 1.83 -19.81
CA SER A 134 0.84 2.31 -20.26
C SER A 134 2.01 1.81 -19.41
N PHE A 135 1.77 0.99 -18.40
CA PHE A 135 2.84 0.38 -17.60
C PHE A 135 3.62 -0.63 -18.44
N PRO A 136 4.93 -0.43 -18.71
CA PRO A 136 5.67 -1.29 -19.60
C PRO A 136 5.75 -2.75 -19.10
N ASP A 137 6.10 -2.96 -17.83
CA ASP A 137 6.24 -4.30 -17.27
C ASP A 137 4.91 -5.07 -17.15
N LEU A 138 3.76 -4.39 -17.31
CA LEU A 138 2.46 -5.03 -17.24
C LEU A 138 2.28 -6.03 -18.39
N GLY A 139 2.53 -5.58 -19.65
CA GLY A 139 2.43 -6.42 -20.84
C GLY A 139 3.57 -7.43 -20.99
N ASP A 140 4.76 -7.10 -20.49
CA ASP A 140 5.93 -7.99 -20.56
C ASP A 140 5.83 -9.16 -19.55
N THR A 141 5.10 -8.94 -18.46
CA THR A 141 5.02 -9.91 -17.37
C THR A 141 3.70 -10.68 -17.32
N LEU A 142 2.60 -10.09 -17.77
CA LEU A 142 1.26 -10.63 -17.61
C LEU A 142 0.59 -10.90 -18.96
N ASP A 143 -0.27 -11.90 -18.99
CA ASP A 143 -1.20 -12.16 -20.09
C ASP A 143 -2.39 -11.21 -19.96
N LEU A 144 -2.31 -10.05 -20.60
CA LEU A 144 -3.34 -9.00 -20.54
C LEU A 144 -4.71 -9.44 -21.08
N PRO A 145 -4.79 -10.19 -22.21
CA PRO A 145 -6.06 -10.77 -22.65
C PRO A 145 -6.75 -11.59 -21.57
N ARG A 146 -6.02 -12.44 -20.85
CA ARG A 146 -6.57 -13.28 -19.80
C ARG A 146 -6.98 -12.50 -18.52
N LEU A 147 -6.37 -11.36 -18.27
CA LEU A 147 -6.75 -10.47 -17.15
C LEU A 147 -8.03 -9.69 -17.46
N GLU A 148 -8.46 -9.65 -18.70
CA GLU A 148 -9.66 -8.92 -19.13
C GLU A 148 -9.74 -7.52 -18.52
N LEU A 149 -8.72 -6.68 -18.75
CA LEU A 149 -8.65 -5.36 -18.15
C LEU A 149 -9.88 -4.50 -18.49
N ARG A 150 -10.62 -4.09 -17.46
CA ARG A 150 -11.78 -3.21 -17.51
C ARG A 150 -11.33 -1.77 -17.38
N ALA A 151 -11.35 -1.04 -18.47
CA ALA A 151 -10.89 0.36 -18.49
C ALA A 151 -11.95 1.30 -17.89
N LEU A 152 -11.49 2.21 -17.04
CA LEU A 152 -12.31 3.34 -16.60
C LEU A 152 -12.62 4.27 -17.78
N ALA A 153 -13.62 5.11 -17.61
CA ALA A 153 -13.90 6.20 -18.55
C ALA A 153 -12.63 7.06 -18.77
N PRO A 154 -12.43 7.62 -19.98
CA PRO A 154 -11.25 8.42 -20.29
C PRO A 154 -11.22 9.78 -19.60
N ASP A 155 -12.33 10.18 -19.06
CA ASP A 155 -12.55 11.40 -18.32
C ASP A 155 -12.75 11.10 -16.83
N VAL A 156 -12.49 12.09 -16.01
CA VAL A 156 -12.71 12.05 -14.58
C VAL A 156 -13.73 13.09 -14.17
N LEU A 157 -14.51 12.79 -13.15
CA LEU A 157 -15.38 13.75 -12.52
C LEU A 157 -14.61 14.49 -11.43
N VAL A 158 -14.75 15.79 -11.36
CA VAL A 158 -14.19 16.60 -10.30
C VAL A 158 -15.31 17.36 -9.60
N HIS A 159 -15.41 17.19 -8.30
CA HIS A 159 -16.31 17.97 -7.47
C HIS A 159 -15.52 19.03 -6.72
N ARG A 160 -15.93 20.31 -6.88
CA ARG A 160 -15.32 21.45 -6.17
C ARG A 160 -16.35 22.52 -5.87
N ARG A 161 -16.43 22.92 -4.59
CA ARG A 161 -17.32 24.00 -4.11
C ARG A 161 -18.79 23.81 -4.53
N GLY A 162 -19.31 22.60 -4.35
CA GLY A 162 -20.69 22.25 -4.66
C GLY A 162 -21.00 22.15 -6.16
N ARG A 163 -20.01 22.10 -7.04
CA ARG A 163 -20.16 21.94 -8.49
C ARG A 163 -19.39 20.73 -8.98
N GLU A 164 -20.03 19.96 -9.84
CA GLU A 164 -19.44 18.85 -10.56
C GLU A 164 -19.06 19.28 -11.98
N TYR A 165 -17.93 18.81 -12.46
CA TYR A 165 -17.50 19.01 -13.84
C TYR A 165 -16.61 17.85 -14.31
N GLN A 166 -16.66 17.62 -15.59
CA GLN A 166 -15.99 16.52 -16.28
C GLN A 166 -14.71 17.02 -16.94
N VAL A 167 -13.60 16.31 -16.76
CA VAL A 167 -12.29 16.65 -17.32
C VAL A 167 -11.68 15.44 -18.02
N GLY A 168 -11.38 15.58 -19.30
CA GLY A 168 -10.83 14.53 -20.15
C GLY A 168 -11.54 14.43 -21.50
N ALA A 169 -11.29 13.34 -22.23
CA ALA A 169 -12.02 13.06 -23.46
C ALA A 169 -13.45 12.61 -23.11
N PRO A 170 -14.50 13.15 -23.77
CA PRO A 170 -15.86 12.77 -23.45
C PRO A 170 -16.10 11.27 -23.74
N SER A 171 -16.75 10.60 -22.80
CA SER A 171 -17.24 9.24 -22.95
C SER A 171 -18.70 9.31 -23.38
N GLY A 172 -19.01 8.96 -24.65
CA GLY A 172 -20.38 8.83 -25.14
C GLY A 172 -20.93 10.07 -25.88
N PRO A 173 -22.22 10.03 -26.29
CA PRO A 173 -22.82 11.00 -27.21
C PRO A 173 -23.16 12.35 -26.58
N ARG A 174 -22.88 12.59 -25.30
CA ARG A 174 -23.09 13.90 -24.69
C ARG A 174 -22.11 14.90 -25.26
N PRO A 175 -22.60 16.00 -25.86
CA PRO A 175 -21.74 16.91 -26.59
C PRO A 175 -20.71 17.59 -25.71
N ALA A 176 -19.57 17.91 -26.31
CA ALA A 176 -18.42 18.64 -25.75
C ALA A 176 -18.77 19.97 -25.04
N LEU A 177 -20.04 20.36 -25.01
CA LEU A 177 -20.60 21.55 -24.32
C LEU A 177 -20.37 21.56 -22.81
N THR A 178 -20.21 20.38 -22.17
CA THR A 178 -19.93 20.30 -20.73
C THR A 178 -18.47 20.65 -20.43
N ILE A 179 -17.54 20.37 -21.33
CA ILE A 179 -16.11 20.74 -21.20
C ILE A 179 -15.95 22.27 -21.20
N GLY A 180 -16.86 22.99 -21.87
CA GLY A 180 -16.86 24.45 -21.97
C GLY A 180 -17.12 25.19 -20.65
N ARG A 181 -17.74 24.55 -19.66
CA ARG A 181 -18.15 25.14 -18.37
C ARG A 181 -17.32 24.70 -17.16
N ALA A 182 -16.31 23.83 -17.35
CA ALA A 182 -15.46 23.37 -16.26
C ALA A 182 -14.67 24.55 -15.66
N PRO A 183 -14.74 24.80 -14.34
CA PRO A 183 -14.06 25.93 -13.69
C PRO A 183 -12.53 25.67 -13.50
N ILE A 184 -11.95 24.87 -14.38
CA ILE A 184 -10.49 24.58 -14.41
C ILE A 184 -9.68 25.65 -15.15
N GLY A 185 -10.28 26.80 -15.42
CA GLY A 185 -9.64 27.93 -16.07
C GLY A 185 -10.29 28.33 -17.40
N SER A 186 -9.68 29.29 -18.05
CA SER A 186 -10.07 29.77 -19.38
C SER A 186 -9.86 28.67 -20.45
N PRO A 187 -10.43 28.83 -21.66
CA PRO A 187 -10.10 27.95 -22.78
C PRO A 187 -8.59 27.83 -23.05
N TRP A 188 -7.85 28.92 -22.87
CA TRP A 188 -6.39 28.94 -22.98
C TRP A 188 -5.70 28.10 -21.90
N ASP A 189 -6.17 28.15 -20.65
CA ASP A 189 -5.61 27.33 -19.57
C ASP A 189 -5.80 25.83 -19.85
N ARG A 190 -6.95 25.46 -20.40
CA ARG A 190 -7.26 24.09 -20.82
C ARG A 190 -6.37 23.65 -21.99
N ALA A 191 -6.20 24.50 -22.99
CA ALA A 191 -5.32 24.23 -24.11
C ALA A 191 -3.85 24.06 -23.65
N ARG A 192 -3.38 24.91 -22.73
CA ARG A 192 -2.05 24.79 -22.11
C ARG A 192 -1.88 23.51 -21.32
N LEU A 193 -2.88 23.12 -20.54
CA LEU A 193 -2.87 21.84 -19.81
C LEU A 193 -2.81 20.65 -20.78
N GLY A 194 -3.65 20.65 -21.82
CA GLY A 194 -3.64 19.61 -22.87
C GLY A 194 -2.28 19.52 -23.56
N ALA A 195 -1.69 20.65 -23.95
CA ALA A 195 -0.36 20.71 -24.55
C ALA A 195 0.73 20.23 -23.58
N ALA A 196 0.64 20.54 -22.27
CA ALA A 196 1.56 20.06 -21.27
C ALA A 196 1.49 18.53 -21.08
N LEU A 197 0.28 17.97 -21.02
CA LEU A 197 0.07 16.52 -20.93
C LEU A 197 0.54 15.80 -22.21
N ALA A 198 0.25 16.33 -23.40
CA ALA A 198 0.72 15.79 -24.66
C ALA A 198 2.27 15.80 -24.74
N ARG A 199 2.89 16.86 -24.25
CA ARG A 199 4.37 16.94 -24.17
C ARG A 199 4.93 15.90 -23.21
N LEU A 200 4.32 15.72 -22.03
CA LEU A 200 4.72 14.66 -21.10
C LEU A 200 4.55 13.27 -21.74
N ALA A 201 3.44 13.02 -22.42
CA ALA A 201 3.18 11.78 -23.14
C ALA A 201 4.26 11.46 -24.17
N ALA A 202 4.72 12.47 -24.92
CA ALA A 202 5.74 12.35 -25.96
C ALA A 202 7.18 12.26 -25.42
N THR A 203 7.42 12.72 -24.17
CA THR A 203 8.78 12.77 -23.61
C THR A 203 9.25 11.36 -23.17
N PRO A 204 10.42 10.89 -23.63
CA PRO A 204 11.01 9.63 -23.17
C PRO A 204 11.23 9.63 -21.65
N THR A 205 11.04 8.48 -21.02
CA THR A 205 11.18 8.31 -19.55
C THR A 205 12.55 8.77 -19.05
N ALA A 206 13.64 8.43 -19.75
CA ALA A 206 15.00 8.84 -19.37
C ALA A 206 15.14 10.38 -19.31
N LYS A 207 14.52 11.12 -20.23
CA LYS A 207 14.54 12.59 -20.19
C LYS A 207 13.71 13.17 -19.03
N LEU A 208 12.64 12.50 -18.61
CA LEU A 208 11.86 12.91 -17.44
C LEU A 208 12.66 12.71 -16.16
N LEU A 209 13.36 11.59 -16.05
CA LEU A 209 14.18 11.24 -14.90
C LEU A 209 15.46 12.10 -14.78
N ALA A 210 15.93 12.66 -15.87
CA ALA A 210 17.08 13.59 -15.90
C ALA A 210 16.72 15.04 -15.51
N ARG A 211 15.44 15.37 -15.32
CA ARG A 211 15.03 16.73 -14.91
C ARG A 211 15.51 17.06 -13.50
N PRO A 212 15.69 18.38 -13.17
CA PRO A 212 15.86 18.80 -11.78
C PRO A 212 14.75 18.24 -10.90
N GLU A 213 15.12 17.77 -9.72
CA GLU A 213 14.19 17.10 -8.83
C GLU A 213 13.76 18.03 -7.70
N LEU A 214 12.44 18.18 -7.57
CA LEU A 214 11.77 18.98 -6.56
C LEU A 214 10.64 18.13 -5.94
N THR A 215 9.98 18.61 -4.90
CA THR A 215 8.67 18.09 -4.54
C THR A 215 7.65 18.37 -5.66
N SER A 216 6.68 17.48 -5.84
CA SER A 216 5.63 17.67 -6.86
C SER A 216 4.88 18.98 -6.67
N ALA A 217 4.59 19.35 -5.42
CA ALA A 217 3.92 20.62 -5.10
C ALA A 217 4.72 21.82 -5.61
N ARG A 218 6.03 21.84 -5.35
CA ARG A 218 6.91 22.94 -5.78
C ARG A 218 7.08 22.98 -7.30
N ALA A 219 7.32 21.82 -7.92
CA ALA A 219 7.46 21.74 -9.38
C ALA A 219 6.20 22.22 -10.12
N LEU A 220 5.02 21.92 -9.59
CA LEU A 220 3.75 22.38 -10.16
C LEU A 220 3.58 23.90 -10.04
N ALA A 221 3.97 24.48 -8.91
CA ALA A 221 3.95 25.94 -8.71
C ALA A 221 4.90 26.67 -9.68
N GLU A 222 6.11 26.13 -9.88
CA GLU A 222 7.12 26.71 -10.79
C GLU A 222 6.76 26.58 -12.28
N ARG A 223 5.88 25.65 -12.65
CA ARG A 223 5.44 25.48 -14.07
C ARG A 223 4.48 26.55 -14.58
N GLY A 224 4.07 27.48 -13.75
CA GLY A 224 3.18 28.56 -14.13
C GLY A 224 1.78 28.11 -14.57
N ILE A 225 1.33 26.95 -14.06
CA ILE A 225 -0.04 26.49 -14.25
C ILE A 225 -0.94 27.35 -13.34
N PRO A 226 -2.02 27.99 -13.87
CA PRO A 226 -2.90 28.80 -13.05
C PRO A 226 -3.45 28.02 -11.86
N ALA A 227 -3.50 28.64 -10.67
CA ALA A 227 -3.94 28.01 -9.44
C ALA A 227 -5.34 27.34 -9.57
N ARG A 228 -6.26 27.95 -10.33
CA ARG A 228 -7.58 27.38 -10.60
C ARG A 228 -7.53 26.05 -11.37
N THR A 229 -6.60 25.91 -12.32
CA THR A 229 -6.37 24.67 -13.09
C THR A 229 -5.64 23.64 -12.23
N LEU A 230 -4.63 24.11 -11.49
CA LEU A 230 -3.86 23.26 -10.58
C LEU A 230 -4.76 22.64 -9.51
N ASP A 231 -5.46 23.47 -8.74
CA ASP A 231 -6.30 23.00 -7.63
C ASP A 231 -7.63 22.40 -8.10
N GLY A 232 -8.08 22.75 -9.31
CA GLY A 232 -9.31 22.23 -9.90
C GLY A 232 -9.17 20.86 -10.55
N PHE A 233 -7.96 20.42 -10.89
CA PHE A 233 -7.79 19.15 -11.58
C PHE A 233 -6.43 18.48 -11.31
N VAL A 234 -5.31 19.17 -11.56
CA VAL A 234 -3.99 18.52 -11.58
C VAL A 234 -3.61 18.01 -10.20
N ARG A 235 -3.84 18.80 -9.15
CA ARG A 235 -3.56 18.42 -7.76
C ARG A 235 -4.45 17.25 -7.30
N PRO A 236 -5.80 17.32 -7.41
CA PRO A 236 -6.66 16.19 -7.02
C PRO A 236 -6.32 14.90 -7.77
N LEU A 237 -6.03 14.97 -9.07
CA LEU A 237 -5.61 13.82 -9.86
C LEU A 237 -4.29 13.22 -9.35
N LEU A 238 -3.27 14.05 -9.14
CA LEU A 238 -1.98 13.58 -8.63
C LEU A 238 -2.09 13.02 -7.21
N VAL A 239 -2.89 13.64 -6.35
CA VAL A 239 -3.18 13.12 -5.01
C VAL A 239 -3.79 11.73 -5.09
N ALA A 240 -4.75 11.51 -5.98
CA ALA A 240 -5.35 10.19 -6.18
C ALA A 240 -4.36 9.16 -6.76
N LEU A 241 -3.54 9.56 -7.74
CA LEU A 241 -2.58 8.67 -8.40
C LEU A 241 -1.37 8.30 -7.53
N LEU A 242 -0.93 9.22 -6.67
CA LEU A 242 0.28 9.05 -5.84
C LEU A 242 -0.04 8.66 -4.39
N GLY A 243 -1.30 8.78 -3.95
CA GLY A 243 -1.68 8.58 -2.56
C GLY A 243 -1.07 9.59 -1.59
N ASP A 244 -0.56 10.73 -2.09
CA ASP A 244 0.17 11.74 -1.34
C ASP A 244 -0.60 13.07 -1.29
N PRO A 245 -1.34 13.35 -0.22
CA PRO A 245 -2.13 14.58 -0.11
C PRO A 245 -1.29 15.86 -0.13
N ALA A 246 -0.05 15.79 0.38
CA ALA A 246 0.86 16.92 0.46
C ALA A 246 1.60 17.17 -0.86
N LEU A 247 1.60 16.20 -1.79
CA LEU A 247 2.43 16.23 -3.00
C LEU A 247 3.91 16.44 -2.68
N GLY A 248 4.40 15.85 -1.59
CA GLY A 248 5.81 15.79 -1.20
C GLY A 248 6.63 14.84 -2.08
N THR A 249 5.96 13.95 -2.80
CA THR A 249 6.55 13.01 -3.76
C THR A 249 7.40 13.73 -4.80
N SER A 250 8.49 13.09 -5.23
CA SER A 250 9.39 13.57 -6.29
C SER A 250 8.63 14.01 -7.55
N SER A 251 8.99 15.17 -8.06
CA SER A 251 8.43 15.72 -9.30
C SER A 251 8.66 14.84 -10.52
N ARG A 252 9.74 14.04 -10.51
CA ARG A 252 10.02 13.04 -11.57
C ARG A 252 8.98 11.91 -11.54
N VAL A 253 8.61 11.44 -10.36
CA VAL A 253 7.56 10.42 -10.19
C VAL A 253 6.19 10.99 -10.58
N ALA A 254 5.88 12.22 -10.20
CA ALA A 254 4.66 12.90 -10.63
C ALA A 254 4.58 13.06 -12.16
N ASP A 255 5.70 13.38 -12.80
CA ASP A 255 5.75 13.45 -14.26
C ASP A 255 5.52 12.10 -14.92
N LEU A 256 6.05 11.01 -14.34
CA LEU A 256 5.76 9.66 -14.81
C LEU A 256 4.29 9.27 -14.62
N ALA A 257 3.68 9.65 -13.49
CA ALA A 257 2.26 9.40 -13.24
C ALA A 257 1.37 10.16 -14.24
N LEU A 258 1.64 11.45 -14.47
CA LEU A 258 0.92 12.24 -15.48
C LEU A 258 1.16 11.74 -16.91
N ARG A 259 2.39 11.31 -17.21
CA ARG A 259 2.71 10.68 -18.51
C ARG A 259 1.92 9.39 -18.70
N GLY A 260 1.86 8.54 -17.66
CA GLY A 260 1.05 7.32 -17.68
C GLY A 260 -0.42 7.62 -17.90
N TYR A 261 -0.97 8.59 -17.17
CA TYR A 261 -2.36 9.03 -17.32
C TYR A 261 -2.66 9.54 -18.75
N ALA A 262 -1.71 10.28 -19.35
CA ALA A 262 -1.89 10.83 -20.70
C ALA A 262 -1.69 9.80 -21.83
N ARG A 263 -0.98 8.68 -21.58
CA ARG A 263 -0.69 7.66 -22.58
C ARG A 263 -1.57 6.43 -22.52
N GLY A 264 -2.04 6.10 -21.32
CA GLY A 264 -2.78 4.87 -21.05
C GLY A 264 -4.16 5.16 -20.52
N ARG A 265 -4.81 4.09 -20.09
CA ARG A 265 -6.11 4.10 -19.44
C ARG A 265 -5.95 3.52 -18.03
N LEU A 266 -6.59 4.15 -17.07
CA LEU A 266 -6.78 3.53 -15.76
C LEU A 266 -7.73 2.34 -15.92
N CYS A 267 -7.42 1.23 -15.28
CA CYS A 267 -8.18 0.00 -15.41
C CYS A 267 -8.10 -0.87 -14.15
N LEU A 268 -9.04 -1.80 -14.05
CA LEU A 268 -9.03 -2.90 -13.10
C LEU A 268 -9.01 -4.23 -13.86
N PRO A 269 -8.37 -5.29 -13.37
CA PRO A 269 -8.56 -6.61 -13.91
C PRO A 269 -9.97 -7.12 -13.57
N ALA A 270 -10.55 -7.93 -14.44
CA ALA A 270 -11.79 -8.62 -14.13
C ALA A 270 -11.63 -9.47 -12.86
N ASN A 271 -12.70 -9.57 -12.08
CA ASN A 271 -12.75 -10.33 -10.84
C ASN A 271 -11.89 -9.80 -9.68
N GLY A 272 -11.45 -8.54 -9.73
CA GLY A 272 -10.70 -7.89 -8.66
C GLY A 272 -9.18 -7.90 -8.87
N VAL A 273 -8.50 -7.07 -8.10
CA VAL A 273 -7.04 -6.87 -8.26
C VAL A 273 -6.21 -8.12 -7.95
N SER A 274 -6.78 -9.09 -7.23
CA SER A 274 -6.12 -10.38 -6.97
C SER A 274 -5.89 -11.21 -8.24
N ALA A 275 -6.56 -10.92 -9.36
CA ALA A 275 -6.33 -11.60 -10.62
C ALA A 275 -4.87 -11.48 -11.09
N VAL A 276 -4.19 -10.38 -10.77
CA VAL A 276 -2.76 -10.18 -11.12
C VAL A 276 -1.85 -11.17 -10.37
N PRO A 277 -1.80 -11.19 -9.03
CA PRO A 277 -0.96 -12.16 -8.32
C PRO A 277 -1.41 -13.60 -8.53
N LEU A 278 -2.70 -13.89 -8.75
CA LEU A 278 -3.19 -15.22 -9.08
C LEU A 278 -2.61 -15.69 -10.41
N GLN A 279 -2.67 -14.90 -11.45
CA GLN A 279 -2.09 -15.25 -12.76
C GLN A 279 -0.58 -15.50 -12.67
N LEU A 280 0.15 -14.70 -11.89
CA LEU A 280 1.58 -14.94 -11.64
C LEU A 280 1.80 -16.29 -10.94
N ALA A 281 1.02 -16.60 -9.92
CA ALA A 281 1.15 -17.84 -9.16
C ALA A 281 0.76 -19.08 -9.96
N GLU A 282 -0.28 -19.01 -10.79
CA GLU A 282 -0.71 -20.09 -11.69
C GLU A 282 0.37 -20.49 -12.70
N SER A 283 1.26 -19.57 -13.05
CA SER A 283 2.40 -19.86 -13.94
C SER A 283 3.53 -20.64 -13.25
N LEU A 284 3.45 -20.86 -11.92
CA LEU A 284 4.46 -21.53 -11.14
C LEU A 284 4.09 -23.02 -10.95
N PRO A 285 5.07 -23.92 -10.85
CA PRO A 285 4.81 -25.34 -10.52
C PRO A 285 4.09 -25.47 -9.18
N ALA A 286 3.23 -26.47 -9.06
CA ALA A 286 2.52 -26.77 -7.83
C ALA A 286 3.50 -26.95 -6.66
N GLY A 287 3.14 -26.38 -5.49
CA GLY A 287 3.97 -26.44 -4.29
C GLY A 287 5.13 -25.45 -4.23
N THR A 288 5.31 -24.59 -5.25
CA THR A 288 6.30 -23.51 -5.24
C THR A 288 5.99 -22.49 -4.13
N VAL A 289 4.72 -22.12 -3.97
CA VAL A 289 4.27 -21.18 -2.94
C VAL A 289 3.79 -21.94 -1.72
N ARG A 290 4.31 -21.58 -0.55
CA ARG A 290 3.93 -22.13 0.75
C ARG A 290 3.31 -21.03 1.60
N LEU A 291 2.02 -21.14 1.82
CA LEU A 291 1.22 -20.22 2.64
C LEU A 291 1.32 -20.57 4.13
N GLY A 292 1.05 -19.60 5.01
CA GLY A 292 1.11 -19.78 6.46
C GLY A 292 2.53 -19.96 7.02
N VAL A 293 3.57 -19.63 6.24
CA VAL A 293 4.97 -19.78 6.62
C VAL A 293 5.60 -18.43 6.93
N SER A 294 5.56 -18.04 8.21
CA SER A 294 6.20 -16.83 8.70
C SER A 294 7.72 -17.03 8.84
N VAL A 295 8.50 -16.13 8.22
CA VAL A 295 9.96 -16.11 8.30
C VAL A 295 10.37 -15.30 9.51
N ARG A 296 11.25 -15.85 10.36
CA ARG A 296 11.78 -15.19 11.55
C ARG A 296 13.05 -14.42 11.23
N SER A 297 13.98 -15.05 10.55
CA SER A 297 15.28 -14.48 10.22
C SER A 297 15.81 -15.00 8.89
N VAL A 298 16.76 -14.29 8.34
CA VAL A 298 17.41 -14.59 7.06
C VAL A 298 18.92 -14.61 7.23
N SER A 299 19.58 -15.52 6.52
CA SER A 299 21.05 -15.65 6.46
C SER A 299 21.47 -15.93 5.02
N ALA A 300 22.76 -15.88 4.72
CA ALA A 300 23.28 -16.06 3.36
C ALA A 300 22.97 -17.44 2.74
N ASP A 301 22.69 -18.45 3.56
CA ASP A 301 22.53 -19.86 3.19
C ASP A 301 21.12 -20.40 3.48
N GLY A 302 20.22 -19.59 4.01
CA GLY A 302 18.86 -20.03 4.28
C GLY A 302 18.03 -19.08 5.12
N VAL A 303 16.80 -19.53 5.35
CA VAL A 303 15.74 -18.81 6.04
C VAL A 303 15.24 -19.63 7.21
N ASP A 304 15.17 -19.04 8.40
CA ASP A 304 14.56 -19.65 9.56
C ASP A 304 13.11 -19.17 9.69
N THR A 305 12.19 -20.13 9.83
CA THR A 305 10.77 -19.84 9.99
C THR A 305 10.35 -20.00 11.46
N GLU A 306 9.17 -19.45 11.80
CA GLU A 306 8.68 -19.58 13.16
C GLU A 306 8.31 -21.02 13.54
N ARG A 307 7.69 -21.78 12.62
CA ARG A 307 7.09 -23.08 12.92
C ARG A 307 7.47 -24.21 11.95
N HIS A 308 8.10 -23.88 10.80
CA HIS A 308 8.35 -24.83 9.72
C HIS A 308 9.83 -25.20 9.55
N GLY A 309 10.68 -24.88 10.57
CA GLY A 309 12.10 -25.14 10.51
C GLY A 309 12.85 -24.24 9.51
N ARG A 310 13.99 -24.73 9.04
CA ARG A 310 14.89 -23.99 8.15
C ARG A 310 14.73 -24.41 6.70
N PHE A 311 14.73 -23.43 5.80
CA PHE A 311 14.79 -23.59 4.35
C PHE A 311 16.17 -23.17 3.86
N GLY A 312 16.98 -24.12 3.39
CA GLY A 312 18.30 -23.86 2.81
C GLY A 312 18.20 -23.38 1.36
N CYS A 313 19.09 -22.46 0.97
CA CYS A 313 19.15 -21.95 -0.41
C CYS A 313 20.58 -21.49 -0.78
N ARG A 314 20.80 -21.26 -2.08
CA ARG A 314 22.03 -20.64 -2.63
C ARG A 314 21.87 -19.12 -2.76
N ALA A 315 20.64 -18.67 -2.89
CA ALA A 315 20.31 -17.25 -2.94
C ALA A 315 18.92 -17.03 -2.34
N MET A 316 18.68 -15.82 -1.85
CA MET A 316 17.45 -15.43 -1.20
C MET A 316 16.98 -14.07 -1.69
N VAL A 317 15.67 -13.93 -1.88
CA VAL A 317 15.02 -12.66 -2.23
C VAL A 317 14.02 -12.29 -1.13
N VAL A 318 14.26 -11.19 -0.44
CA VAL A 318 13.27 -10.59 0.49
C VAL A 318 12.33 -9.71 -0.34
N ALA A 319 11.08 -10.15 -0.47
CA ALA A 319 10.05 -9.54 -1.31
C ALA A 319 8.85 -9.07 -0.48
N THR A 320 9.05 -8.81 0.80
CA THR A 320 8.04 -8.27 1.72
C THR A 320 7.87 -6.75 1.53
N ASP A 321 6.94 -6.14 2.26
CA ASP A 321 6.91 -4.69 2.41
C ASP A 321 8.23 -4.18 3.04
N ALA A 322 8.49 -2.86 2.92
CA ALA A 322 9.77 -2.29 3.35
C ALA A 322 9.98 -2.32 4.87
N ARG A 323 8.92 -2.29 5.68
CA ARG A 323 9.03 -2.43 7.14
C ARG A 323 9.55 -3.81 7.50
N ARG A 324 8.86 -4.85 7.00
CA ARG A 324 9.28 -6.23 7.24
C ARG A 324 10.64 -6.55 6.63
N ALA A 325 10.92 -6.00 5.45
CA ALA A 325 12.25 -6.12 4.85
C ALA A 325 13.35 -5.51 5.73
N GLY A 326 13.11 -4.36 6.36
CA GLY A 326 14.05 -3.73 7.29
C GLY A 326 14.24 -4.50 8.60
N GLU A 327 13.21 -5.20 9.08
CA GLU A 327 13.32 -6.10 10.24
C GLU A 327 14.18 -7.33 9.91
N LEU A 328 14.00 -7.90 8.72
CA LEU A 328 14.78 -9.07 8.26
C LEU A 328 16.20 -8.71 7.83
N LEU A 329 16.43 -7.47 7.39
CA LEU A 329 17.68 -6.95 6.86
C LEU A 329 18.06 -5.66 7.59
N PRO A 330 18.62 -5.72 8.80
CA PRO A 330 19.05 -4.54 9.54
C PRO A 330 19.99 -3.66 8.72
N GLY A 331 19.73 -2.35 8.71
CA GLY A 331 20.47 -1.38 7.89
C GLY A 331 19.84 -1.10 6.51
N LEU A 332 18.81 -1.84 6.11
CA LEU A 332 18.05 -1.49 4.92
C LEU A 332 17.24 -0.21 5.17
N HIS A 333 17.42 0.79 4.29
CA HIS A 333 16.66 2.03 4.39
C HIS A 333 15.15 1.75 4.27
N GLN A 334 14.40 2.16 5.28
CA GLN A 334 12.94 2.10 5.30
C GLN A 334 12.38 3.47 4.92
N PRO A 335 11.54 3.57 3.89
CA PRO A 335 10.84 4.81 3.58
C PRO A 335 9.73 5.07 4.60
N ASP A 336 9.32 6.34 4.71
CA ASP A 336 8.02 6.66 5.28
C ASP A 336 6.90 6.11 4.40
N TYR A 337 5.68 6.12 4.92
CA TYR A 337 4.52 5.60 4.20
C TYR A 337 3.37 6.60 4.16
N HIS A 338 2.65 6.60 3.05
CA HIS A 338 1.35 7.24 2.92
C HIS A 338 0.25 6.23 3.28
N PRO A 339 -0.51 6.48 4.36
CA PRO A 339 -1.62 5.62 4.74
C PRO A 339 -2.81 5.82 3.80
N VAL A 340 -3.50 4.71 3.52
CA VAL A 340 -4.70 4.69 2.70
C VAL A 340 -5.83 4.03 3.49
N THR A 341 -7.00 4.65 3.48
CA THR A 341 -8.21 4.09 4.09
C THR A 341 -9.32 4.04 3.05
N THR A 342 -9.84 2.85 2.76
CA THR A 342 -10.91 2.65 1.80
C THR A 342 -12.18 2.23 2.52
N TYR A 343 -13.28 2.96 2.27
CA TYR A 343 -14.61 2.65 2.75
C TYR A 343 -15.41 2.02 1.62
N TYR A 344 -16.13 0.95 1.92
CA TYR A 344 -16.97 0.23 0.99
C TYR A 344 -18.42 0.34 1.40
N HIS A 345 -19.25 0.82 0.46
CA HIS A 345 -20.71 0.94 0.62
C HIS A 345 -21.42 0.17 -0.50
N ALA A 346 -22.54 -0.43 -0.16
CA ALA A 346 -23.45 -1.00 -1.13
C ALA A 346 -24.68 -0.12 -1.27
N ALA A 347 -25.17 0.00 -2.50
CA ALA A 347 -26.43 0.65 -2.82
C ALA A 347 -27.27 -0.26 -3.72
N GLY A 348 -28.60 -0.18 -3.61
CA GLY A 348 -29.50 -0.97 -4.47
C GLY A 348 -29.42 -0.56 -5.93
N GLU A 349 -29.20 0.74 -6.17
CA GLU A 349 -29.01 1.31 -7.50
C GLU A 349 -27.68 2.06 -7.57
N SER A 350 -27.08 2.06 -8.75
CA SER A 350 -25.83 2.80 -8.96
C SER A 350 -26.06 4.31 -8.91
N PRO A 351 -25.30 5.03 -8.06
CA PRO A 351 -25.41 6.48 -8.04
C PRO A 351 -24.84 7.13 -9.32
N ARG A 352 -24.08 6.37 -10.11
CA ARG A 352 -23.49 6.81 -11.38
C ARG A 352 -23.25 5.60 -12.27
N PRO A 353 -23.93 5.49 -13.43
CA PRO A 353 -23.83 4.31 -14.30
C PRO A 353 -22.55 4.27 -15.16
N GLU A 354 -21.73 5.32 -15.15
CA GLU A 354 -20.48 5.34 -15.88
C GLU A 354 -19.30 4.96 -14.98
N PRO A 355 -18.30 4.20 -15.47
CA PRO A 355 -17.09 3.80 -14.71
C PRO A 355 -16.09 4.96 -14.58
N GLN A 356 -16.53 6.08 -14.02
CA GLN A 356 -15.73 7.30 -13.90
C GLN A 356 -15.08 7.43 -12.51
N LEU A 357 -13.79 7.78 -12.50
CA LEU A 357 -13.13 8.17 -11.27
C LEU A 357 -13.64 9.54 -10.83
N LEU A 358 -14.18 9.63 -9.62
CA LEU A 358 -14.63 10.87 -9.02
C LEU A 358 -13.55 11.41 -8.08
N LEU A 359 -13.10 12.64 -8.31
CA LEU A 359 -12.11 13.35 -7.50
C LEU A 359 -12.81 14.40 -6.64
N ASP A 360 -12.53 14.41 -5.34
CA ASP A 360 -13.00 15.48 -4.45
C ASP A 360 -11.90 16.53 -4.30
N ALA A 361 -12.11 17.69 -4.89
CA ALA A 361 -11.18 18.81 -4.88
C ALA A 361 -11.46 19.84 -3.77
N ASP A 362 -12.35 19.53 -2.84
CA ASP A 362 -12.64 20.40 -1.70
C ASP A 362 -11.66 20.14 -0.56
N SER A 363 -10.89 21.17 -0.19
CA SER A 363 -9.81 21.06 0.82
C SER A 363 -10.27 20.67 2.23
N ARG A 364 -11.55 20.77 2.54
CA ARG A 364 -12.16 20.37 3.82
C ARG A 364 -12.78 18.99 3.78
N SER A 365 -12.77 18.34 2.62
CA SER A 365 -13.30 16.98 2.49
C SER A 365 -12.37 15.97 3.15
N PRO A 366 -12.89 14.93 3.80
CA PRO A 366 -12.10 13.77 4.19
C PRO A 366 -11.71 12.90 2.99
N LEU A 367 -12.49 12.95 1.89
CA LEU A 367 -12.31 12.11 0.73
C LEU A 367 -11.28 12.69 -0.25
N SER A 368 -10.51 11.82 -0.85
CA SER A 368 -9.67 12.11 -2.02
C SER A 368 -10.41 11.78 -3.32
N HIS A 369 -10.93 10.56 -3.41
CA HIS A 369 -11.61 10.07 -4.61
C HIS A 369 -12.58 8.95 -4.28
N ALA A 370 -13.49 8.66 -5.22
CA ALA A 370 -14.40 7.54 -5.16
C ALA A 370 -14.60 6.91 -6.56
N LEU A 371 -15.04 5.66 -6.56
CA LEU A 371 -15.34 4.89 -7.77
C LEU A 371 -16.48 3.91 -7.49
N VAL A 372 -17.42 3.78 -8.40
CA VAL A 372 -18.41 2.71 -8.38
C VAL A 372 -17.77 1.50 -9.07
N LEU A 373 -17.27 0.55 -8.26
CA LEU A 373 -16.50 -0.59 -8.76
C LEU A 373 -17.34 -1.52 -9.63
N SER A 374 -18.61 -1.72 -9.28
CA SER A 374 -19.55 -2.53 -10.06
C SER A 374 -19.84 -1.97 -11.46
N GLU A 375 -19.65 -0.67 -11.69
CA GLU A 375 -19.74 -0.08 -13.02
C GLU A 375 -18.47 -0.33 -13.86
N VAL A 376 -17.35 -0.57 -13.22
CA VAL A 376 -16.11 -0.98 -13.92
C VAL A 376 -16.18 -2.46 -14.28
N ASP A 377 -16.57 -3.29 -13.31
CA ASP A 377 -16.78 -4.72 -13.51
C ASP A 377 -17.97 -5.20 -12.64
N PRO A 378 -19.05 -5.66 -13.26
CA PRO A 378 -20.24 -6.15 -12.53
C PRO A 378 -19.94 -7.28 -11.54
N SER A 379 -18.84 -8.00 -11.70
CA SER A 379 -18.44 -9.08 -10.78
C SER A 379 -18.10 -8.59 -9.36
N TYR A 380 -17.95 -7.28 -9.14
CA TYR A 380 -17.68 -6.73 -7.81
C TYR A 380 -18.90 -6.74 -6.88
N ALA A 381 -20.12 -6.82 -7.43
CA ALA A 381 -21.35 -6.78 -6.62
C ALA A 381 -22.35 -7.87 -7.04
N PRO A 382 -23.07 -8.48 -6.09
CA PRO A 382 -24.09 -9.48 -6.40
C PRO A 382 -25.39 -8.81 -6.85
N GLY A 383 -26.20 -9.53 -7.68
CA GLY A 383 -27.60 -9.20 -7.94
C GLY A 383 -27.88 -7.84 -8.56
N GLY A 384 -26.89 -7.21 -9.21
CA GLY A 384 -27.06 -5.88 -9.79
C GLY A 384 -26.95 -4.72 -8.79
N ALA A 385 -26.58 -4.98 -7.55
CA ALA A 385 -26.26 -3.95 -6.56
C ALA A 385 -25.04 -3.13 -6.99
N ALA A 386 -24.93 -1.91 -6.50
CA ALA A 386 -23.77 -1.06 -6.71
C ALA A 386 -22.77 -1.19 -5.54
N LEU A 387 -21.49 -1.35 -5.87
CA LEU A 387 -20.39 -1.28 -4.90
C LEU A 387 -19.63 0.02 -5.08
N ILE A 388 -19.66 0.86 -4.06
CA ILE A 388 -18.96 2.15 -4.04
C ILE A 388 -17.73 2.05 -3.14
N ALA A 389 -16.54 2.25 -3.72
CA ALA A 389 -15.29 2.39 -2.99
C ALA A 389 -14.93 3.87 -2.88
N SER A 390 -14.57 4.32 -1.69
CA SER A 390 -14.14 5.70 -1.45
C SER A 390 -12.89 5.75 -0.59
N THR A 391 -11.98 6.67 -0.91
CA THR A 391 -10.63 6.69 -0.36
C THR A 391 -10.35 7.96 0.43
N VAL A 392 -9.87 7.77 1.67
CA VAL A 392 -9.31 8.79 2.56
C VAL A 392 -7.80 8.59 2.60
N LEU A 393 -7.03 9.65 2.36
CA LEU A 393 -5.56 9.61 2.30
C LEU A 393 -4.92 10.36 3.47
N GLY A 394 -3.72 9.93 3.83
CA GLY A 394 -2.83 10.64 4.76
C GLY A 394 -3.23 10.58 6.23
N ARG A 395 -4.36 10.00 6.58
CA ARG A 395 -4.84 9.94 7.96
C ARG A 395 -4.28 8.72 8.68
N ARG A 396 -3.56 8.93 9.77
CA ARG A 396 -3.00 7.86 10.62
C ARG A 396 -3.79 7.67 11.91
N ASP A 397 -4.33 8.76 12.47
CA ASP A 397 -5.08 8.76 13.71
C ASP A 397 -6.57 9.00 13.44
N PHE A 398 -7.39 8.09 13.95
CA PHE A 398 -8.86 8.13 13.86
C PHE A 398 -9.52 8.24 15.24
N GLY A 399 -8.72 8.38 16.31
CA GLY A 399 -9.22 8.35 17.69
C GLY A 399 -9.58 6.93 18.17
N PRO A 400 -10.26 6.83 19.32
CA PRO A 400 -10.51 5.54 20.00
C PRO A 400 -11.42 4.59 19.20
N ASP A 401 -12.33 5.12 18.40
CA ASP A 401 -13.28 4.31 17.59
C ASP A 401 -12.71 3.86 16.25
N GLY A 402 -11.46 4.22 15.96
CA GLY A 402 -10.76 3.82 14.77
C GLY A 402 -11.33 4.38 13.47
N PRO A 403 -10.96 3.82 12.31
CA PRO A 403 -11.39 4.34 11.00
C PRO A 403 -12.91 4.31 10.80
N ARG A 404 -13.63 3.42 11.47
CA ARG A 404 -15.09 3.30 11.37
C ARG A 404 -15.83 4.55 11.82
N ALA A 405 -15.30 5.30 12.78
CA ALA A 405 -15.91 6.54 13.27
C ALA A 405 -16.11 7.61 12.19
N LEU A 406 -15.31 7.57 11.12
CA LEU A 406 -15.40 8.53 10.02
C LEU A 406 -16.48 8.16 9.00
N GLU A 407 -17.02 6.92 9.03
CA GLU A 407 -17.97 6.42 8.03
C GLU A 407 -19.19 7.35 7.80
N PRO A 408 -19.89 7.84 8.84
CA PRO A 408 -21.08 8.68 8.61
C PRO A 408 -20.75 9.98 7.86
N LEU A 409 -19.56 10.54 8.09
CA LEU A 409 -19.09 11.73 7.37
C LEU A 409 -18.74 11.38 5.91
N VAL A 410 -18.07 10.25 5.69
CA VAL A 410 -17.73 9.73 4.36
C VAL A 410 -18.99 9.48 3.55
N ARG A 411 -19.97 8.75 4.10
CA ARG A 411 -21.23 8.42 3.42
C ARG A 411 -22.04 9.66 3.06
N ARG A 412 -22.17 10.60 4.00
CA ARG A 412 -22.81 11.89 3.73
C ARG A 412 -22.10 12.65 2.60
N ARG A 413 -20.77 12.66 2.62
CA ARG A 413 -19.99 13.32 1.56
C ARG A 413 -20.19 12.66 0.21
N LEU A 414 -20.23 11.33 0.15
CA LEU A 414 -20.54 10.59 -1.08
C LEU A 414 -21.92 10.96 -1.64
N GLY A 415 -22.96 11.06 -0.80
CA GLY A 415 -24.27 11.53 -1.22
C GLY A 415 -24.23 12.92 -1.87
N GLN A 416 -23.45 13.85 -1.27
CA GLN A 416 -23.25 15.18 -1.85
C GLN A 416 -22.49 15.14 -3.20
N LEU A 417 -21.48 14.28 -3.31
CA LEU A 417 -20.65 14.14 -4.50
C LEU A 417 -21.41 13.54 -5.67
N TYR A 418 -22.26 12.55 -5.41
CA TYR A 418 -23.08 11.89 -6.43
C TYR A 418 -24.43 12.58 -6.64
N GLY A 419 -24.82 13.53 -5.79
CA GLY A 419 -26.09 14.23 -5.88
C GLY A 419 -27.29 13.34 -5.54
N VAL A 420 -27.12 12.36 -4.65
CA VAL A 420 -28.15 11.38 -4.26
C VAL A 420 -28.27 11.31 -2.72
N ASP A 421 -29.41 10.78 -2.25
CA ASP A 421 -29.53 10.43 -0.85
C ASP A 421 -28.77 9.12 -0.56
N SER A 422 -27.72 9.22 0.22
CA SER A 422 -26.91 8.07 0.66
C SER A 422 -27.38 7.49 2.00
N GLY A 423 -28.49 7.95 2.56
CA GLY A 423 -29.02 7.49 3.85
C GLY A 423 -29.34 6.00 3.88
N GLY A 424 -29.81 5.47 2.76
CA GLY A 424 -30.13 4.04 2.58
C GLY A 424 -28.97 3.14 2.17
N TRP A 425 -27.76 3.67 2.02
CA TRP A 425 -26.59 2.85 1.66
C TRP A 425 -26.14 1.99 2.82
N GLU A 426 -25.83 0.73 2.53
CA GLU A 426 -25.25 -0.19 3.49
C GLU A 426 -23.75 0.04 3.61
N PHE A 427 -23.25 0.19 4.83
CA PHE A 427 -21.82 0.19 5.10
C PHE A 427 -21.31 -1.24 5.22
N LEU A 428 -20.51 -1.69 4.26
CA LEU A 428 -19.97 -3.05 4.25
C LEU A 428 -18.76 -3.16 5.17
N THR A 429 -17.72 -2.34 4.95
CA THR A 429 -16.49 -2.38 5.76
C THR A 429 -15.60 -1.16 5.47
N VAL A 430 -14.57 -1.03 6.31
CA VAL A 430 -13.44 -0.11 6.09
C VAL A 430 -12.12 -0.88 6.15
N ARG A 431 -11.23 -0.57 5.23
CA ARG A 431 -9.86 -1.11 5.19
C ARG A 431 -8.88 0.03 5.40
N HIS A 432 -8.11 -0.05 6.48
CA HIS A 432 -7.04 0.91 6.77
C HIS A 432 -5.69 0.24 6.62
N LEU A 433 -4.86 0.79 5.74
CA LEU A 433 -3.49 0.37 5.49
C LEU A 433 -2.56 1.51 5.90
N PRO A 434 -1.96 1.46 7.10
CA PRO A 434 -1.05 2.52 7.57
C PRO A 434 0.24 2.57 6.73
N ASP A 435 0.67 1.45 6.19
CA ASP A 435 1.87 1.29 5.38
C ASP A 435 1.51 0.93 3.93
N ALA A 436 0.52 1.64 3.37
CA ALA A 436 -0.01 1.34 2.03
C ALA A 436 1.00 1.62 0.92
N LEU A 437 1.56 2.81 0.91
CA LEU A 437 2.38 3.31 -0.20
C LEU A 437 3.71 3.86 0.35
N PRO A 438 4.86 3.27 0.00
CA PRO A 438 6.17 3.84 0.31
C PRO A 438 6.29 5.27 -0.21
N ALA A 439 6.65 6.21 0.65
CA ALA A 439 6.84 7.60 0.26
C ALA A 439 8.07 7.77 -0.63
N MET A 440 7.99 8.67 -1.57
CA MET A 440 9.01 8.92 -2.59
C MET A 440 9.44 10.41 -2.60
N PRO A 441 9.90 10.99 -1.46
CA PRO A 441 10.35 12.37 -1.43
C PRO A 441 11.65 12.55 -2.22
N PRO A 442 11.93 13.76 -2.75
CA PRO A 442 13.22 14.07 -3.34
C PRO A 442 14.34 14.14 -2.26
N PRO A 443 15.56 13.66 -2.54
CA PRO A 443 15.97 12.94 -3.74
C PRO A 443 15.47 11.49 -3.76
N HIS A 444 14.69 11.14 -4.81
CA HIS A 444 14.19 9.78 -4.95
C HIS A 444 15.04 8.98 -5.94
N HIS A 445 15.68 7.94 -5.43
CA HIS A 445 16.40 7.00 -6.27
C HIS A 445 15.42 6.05 -6.95
N PHE A 446 15.11 6.31 -8.19
CA PHE A 446 14.12 5.58 -8.99
C PHE A 446 14.41 4.07 -9.11
N ARG A 447 15.68 3.68 -9.17
CA ARG A 447 16.12 2.27 -9.22
C ARG A 447 17.10 1.98 -8.09
N ARG A 448 16.56 1.79 -6.89
CA ARG A 448 17.40 1.39 -5.75
C ARG A 448 18.01 0.01 -5.98
N PRO A 449 19.25 -0.24 -5.56
CA PRO A 449 19.91 -1.54 -5.71
C PRO A 449 19.04 -2.67 -5.15
N VAL A 450 18.87 -3.74 -5.91
CA VAL A 450 18.14 -4.95 -5.46
C VAL A 450 19.07 -5.98 -4.82
N ARG A 451 20.38 -5.94 -5.13
CA ARG A 451 21.40 -6.75 -4.49
C ARG A 451 21.88 -6.07 -3.21
N VAL A 452 21.69 -6.71 -2.05
CA VAL A 452 22.21 -6.27 -0.77
C VAL A 452 23.66 -6.76 -0.63
N LEU A 453 23.84 -8.06 -0.89
CA LEU A 453 25.14 -8.71 -1.06
C LEU A 453 24.94 -9.94 -1.95
N ARG A 454 26.02 -10.59 -2.37
CA ARG A 454 25.92 -11.81 -3.18
C ARG A 454 25.17 -12.89 -2.41
N GLY A 455 24.13 -13.44 -3.02
CA GLY A 455 23.22 -14.41 -2.42
C GLY A 455 22.06 -13.80 -1.63
N LEU A 456 22.02 -12.47 -1.42
CA LEU A 456 20.96 -11.80 -0.68
C LEU A 456 20.42 -10.59 -1.45
N TYR A 457 19.13 -10.63 -1.77
CA TYR A 457 18.46 -9.65 -2.62
C TYR A 457 17.19 -9.14 -1.96
N VAL A 458 16.72 -7.98 -2.41
CA VAL A 458 15.49 -7.35 -1.96
C VAL A 458 14.74 -6.80 -3.15
N CYS A 459 13.43 -7.02 -3.20
CA CYS A 459 12.54 -6.41 -4.19
C CYS A 459 11.23 -5.93 -3.53
N GLY A 460 10.47 -5.17 -4.27
CA GLY A 460 9.23 -4.52 -3.83
C GLY A 460 9.12 -3.14 -4.46
N ASP A 461 7.95 -2.55 -4.40
CA ASP A 461 7.69 -1.20 -4.89
C ASP A 461 8.56 -0.12 -4.20
N HIS A 462 9.00 -0.36 -2.98
CA HIS A 462 9.96 0.49 -2.26
C HIS A 462 11.38 0.53 -2.87
N ARG A 463 11.66 -0.32 -3.85
CA ARG A 463 12.94 -0.34 -4.62
C ARG A 463 12.82 0.32 -5.99
N GLU A 464 11.61 0.78 -6.34
CA GLU A 464 11.24 1.44 -7.59
C GLU A 464 10.25 2.59 -7.30
N THR A 465 9.20 2.70 -8.12
CA THR A 465 8.03 3.55 -7.81
C THR A 465 7.03 2.78 -6.95
N SER A 466 6.35 3.49 -6.06
CA SER A 466 5.29 2.95 -5.19
C SER A 466 4.03 2.65 -6.02
N SER A 467 4.06 1.54 -6.75
CA SER A 467 3.00 1.13 -7.68
C SER A 467 3.14 -0.35 -8.04
N ALA A 468 2.10 -0.94 -8.67
CA ALA A 468 2.16 -2.28 -9.23
C ALA A 468 3.30 -2.40 -10.28
N GLN A 469 3.49 -1.38 -11.12
CA GLN A 469 4.60 -1.29 -12.06
C GLN A 469 5.96 -1.42 -11.36
N GLY A 470 6.17 -0.68 -10.27
CA GLY A 470 7.42 -0.75 -9.52
C GLY A 470 7.64 -2.11 -8.85
N ALA A 471 6.56 -2.76 -8.39
CA ALA A 471 6.64 -4.11 -7.85
C ALA A 471 7.07 -5.13 -8.90
N LEU A 472 6.46 -5.10 -10.10
CA LEU A 472 6.83 -5.95 -11.24
C LEU A 472 8.30 -5.72 -11.65
N ALA A 473 8.69 -4.47 -11.89
CA ALA A 473 10.02 -4.08 -12.32
C ALA A 473 11.11 -4.50 -11.31
N SER A 474 10.88 -4.28 -10.01
CA SER A 474 11.85 -4.66 -8.98
C SER A 474 11.99 -6.16 -8.82
N GLY A 475 10.89 -6.92 -8.96
CA GLY A 475 10.89 -8.39 -8.97
C GLY A 475 11.72 -8.96 -10.12
N HIS A 476 11.53 -8.43 -11.32
CA HIS A 476 12.31 -8.78 -12.52
C HIS A 476 13.81 -8.48 -12.31
N ARG A 477 14.14 -7.28 -11.85
CA ARG A 477 15.53 -6.89 -11.59
C ARG A 477 16.20 -7.77 -10.53
N ALA A 478 15.49 -8.13 -9.47
CA ALA A 478 16.02 -9.03 -8.45
C ALA A 478 16.30 -10.43 -9.03
N ALA A 479 15.37 -10.98 -9.80
CA ALA A 479 15.56 -12.25 -10.48
C ALA A 479 16.78 -12.22 -11.43
N THR A 480 16.90 -11.17 -12.23
CA THR A 480 18.05 -10.98 -13.15
C THR A 480 19.37 -10.95 -12.36
N ALA A 481 19.44 -10.22 -11.25
CA ALA A 481 20.64 -10.16 -10.42
C ALA A 481 20.98 -11.52 -9.79
N VAL A 482 19.99 -12.29 -9.36
CA VAL A 482 20.15 -13.66 -8.87
C VAL A 482 20.72 -14.56 -9.97
N LEU A 483 20.13 -14.54 -11.19
CA LEU A 483 20.57 -15.35 -12.31
C LEU A 483 22.01 -15.05 -12.73
N GLN A 484 22.42 -13.78 -12.70
CA GLN A 484 23.80 -13.38 -12.95
C GLN A 484 24.76 -13.95 -11.91
N ASP A 485 24.43 -13.85 -10.64
CA ASP A 485 25.29 -14.33 -9.55
C ASP A 485 25.36 -15.87 -9.44
N LEU A 486 24.30 -16.56 -9.90
CA LEU A 486 24.27 -18.02 -10.03
C LEU A 486 24.99 -18.51 -11.28
N GLY A 487 25.38 -17.61 -12.21
CA GLY A 487 26.04 -17.94 -13.48
C GLY A 487 25.12 -18.54 -14.52
N VAL A 488 23.79 -18.40 -14.36
CA VAL A 488 22.80 -18.90 -15.32
C VAL A 488 22.74 -18.01 -16.57
N ILE A 489 22.87 -16.70 -16.39
CA ILE A 489 22.97 -15.72 -17.48
C ILE A 489 24.28 -14.92 -17.36
N ARG A 490 24.84 -14.52 -18.50
CA ARG A 490 26.00 -13.61 -18.49
C ARG A 490 25.55 -12.22 -18.02
N ALA A 491 26.41 -11.56 -17.25
CA ALA A 491 26.20 -10.14 -16.97
C ALA A 491 26.17 -9.42 -18.34
N SER A 492 25.01 -8.97 -18.77
CA SER A 492 24.92 -8.03 -19.87
C SER A 492 25.69 -6.78 -19.43
N ALA A 493 26.57 -6.28 -20.30
CA ALA A 493 27.09 -4.93 -20.16
C ALA A 493 25.86 -3.98 -20.27
N ALA A 494 25.18 -3.76 -19.14
CA ALA A 494 24.14 -2.77 -19.08
C ALA A 494 24.78 -1.43 -19.46
N PRO A 495 24.20 -0.65 -20.37
CA PRO A 495 24.61 0.75 -20.46
C PRO A 495 24.40 1.33 -19.07
N GLU A 496 25.47 1.66 -18.36
CA GLU A 496 25.43 2.58 -17.24
C GLU A 496 24.74 3.82 -17.76
N LEU A 497 23.46 3.95 -17.40
CA LEU A 497 22.83 5.26 -17.44
C LEU A 497 23.61 6.09 -16.43
N ALA A 498 24.53 6.88 -16.95
CA ALA A 498 25.35 7.81 -16.23
C ALA A 498 24.54 8.52 -15.14
N ALA A 499 25.16 8.61 -13.98
CA ALA A 499 24.68 9.18 -12.75
C ALA A 499 24.02 10.55 -12.93
#